data_4cb56adf1e063f1372f301e791db1ad5
#
_entry.id   4cb56adf1e063f1372f301e791db1ad5
#
_cell.length_a   1.000
_cell.length_b   1.000
_cell.length_c   1.000
_cell.angle_alpha   90.00
_cell.angle_beta   90.00
_cell.angle_gamma   90.00
#
_symmetry.space_group_name_H-M   'P 1'
#
loop_
_entity.id
_entity.type
_entity.pdbx_description
1 polymer ?
#
loop_
_entity_poly.entity_id
_entity_poly.type
_entity_poly.pdbx_seq_one_letter_code
_entity_poly.pdbx_strand_id
1 'polypeptide(L)'
;MSQRVIKSPRPDVHIPDSAFVPFVLGRVDEFADQPAFICAVTGKTYTYRGLRDAVHTVAAGLHAHGVRKGDVVGMVCPNVPDFAVVFFATSMIGAIPSTVNPIATAEEIGAQFADSEAIMIVTIPDLFDKCEAASRLAGTVKEIVVLGEHEGATPYKNLWAYGSEPPAVEIDPMNDLTALPYSSGTSGVPKGVMLTHRNVVANLCQIDDITGVMQSGDHVLGVLPFFHIYGMVVVMGGALRQGACVVTLPRFDLEQVLKVMQDHRIAFANVVPPIVLAFAKHPVVANYDLSNLRYLFSGAAPLGADLADACEKRLGIRVRQGYGLTETSPVSHFHPMGDDRVELDSVGPSAPNTECRLVDSDTGEDVPYGERGEVWIRGPQVMKGYFNKPEATAACMTPDGWFKTGDVAVVDEHGWYKIVDRVKELIKYKGLQVAPAELEAHLLGNPAIADAAVIPVPDDEAGEVPKAFVVARVPISAEEVMQYVADRVSPYKKVRQVEFVDTIPKSPSGKILRRLLVDRERQKRAASSPS
;
A
#
# COMPACT_ATOMS: atom_id res chain seq x y z
N MET A 1 7.13 33.10 11.76
CA MET A 1 6.44 33.39 10.47
C MET A 1 5.09 32.69 10.46
N SER A 2 4.10 33.15 9.68
CA SER A 2 2.81 32.46 9.56
C SER A 2 3.03 31.12 8.85
N GLN A 3 2.43 30.04 9.37
CA GLN A 3 2.49 28.72 8.73
C GLN A 3 1.92 28.78 7.30
N ARG A 4 2.65 28.24 6.31
CA ARG A 4 2.16 28.11 4.94
C ARG A 4 1.37 26.82 4.79
N VAL A 5 0.08 26.90 5.03
CA VAL A 5 -0.83 25.78 4.83
C VAL A 5 -1.27 25.72 3.37
N ILE A 6 -1.00 24.59 2.71
CA ILE A 6 -1.41 24.30 1.34
C ILE A 6 -2.65 23.40 1.43
N LYS A 7 -3.78 23.93 1.00
CA LYS A 7 -5.05 23.18 0.94
C LYS A 7 -5.20 22.47 -0.39
N SER A 8 -6.00 21.41 -0.39
CA SER A 8 -6.40 20.79 -1.65
C SER A 8 -7.00 21.84 -2.60
N PRO A 9 -6.61 21.85 -3.90
CA PRO A 9 -7.28 22.66 -4.90
C PRO A 9 -8.69 22.16 -5.24
N ARG A 10 -9.06 20.97 -4.74
CA ARG A 10 -10.37 20.34 -4.93
C ARG A 10 -11.32 20.77 -3.82
N PRO A 11 -12.61 20.89 -4.11
CA PRO A 11 -13.60 21.19 -3.07
C PRO A 11 -13.63 20.09 -2.01
N ASP A 12 -13.89 20.48 -0.77
CA ASP A 12 -14.10 19.53 0.31
C ASP A 12 -15.29 18.63 0.03
N VAL A 13 -15.18 17.36 0.39
CA VAL A 13 -16.24 16.36 0.26
C VAL A 13 -16.97 16.17 1.59
N HIS A 14 -18.24 15.84 1.52
CA HIS A 14 -19.01 15.45 2.70
C HIS A 14 -18.57 14.06 3.19
N ILE A 15 -18.20 13.96 4.45
CA ILE A 15 -17.83 12.70 5.10
C ILE A 15 -18.92 12.35 6.09
N PRO A 16 -19.73 11.30 5.83
CA PRO A 16 -20.83 10.93 6.71
C PRO A 16 -20.33 10.38 8.05
N ASP A 17 -21.13 10.56 9.08
CA ASP A 17 -20.93 9.92 10.39
C ASP A 17 -21.46 8.48 10.31
N SER A 18 -20.62 7.58 9.83
CA SER A 18 -20.97 6.18 9.57
C SER A 18 -19.81 5.25 9.91
N ALA A 19 -20.15 4.07 10.43
CA ALA A 19 -19.18 2.99 10.53
C ALA A 19 -18.78 2.48 9.13
N PHE A 20 -17.60 1.91 9.01
CA PHE A 20 -16.98 1.52 7.73
C PHE A 20 -17.82 0.48 6.96
N VAL A 21 -18.27 -0.59 7.63
CA VAL A 21 -18.99 -1.68 6.95
C VAL A 21 -20.35 -1.23 6.40
N PRO A 22 -21.22 -0.55 7.16
CA PRO A 22 -22.43 0.05 6.62
C PRO A 22 -22.17 1.05 5.51
N PHE A 23 -21.06 1.80 5.56
CA PHE A 23 -20.70 2.74 4.50
C PHE A 23 -20.36 2.03 3.18
N VAL A 24 -19.60 0.93 3.23
CA VAL A 24 -19.18 0.18 2.03
C VAL A 24 -20.33 -0.67 1.49
N LEU A 25 -21.04 -1.39 2.36
CA LEU A 25 -22.08 -2.33 1.96
C LEU A 25 -23.50 -1.74 1.96
N GLY A 26 -23.65 -0.45 2.29
CA GLY A 26 -24.98 0.19 2.39
C GLY A 26 -25.77 0.28 1.08
N ARG A 27 -25.08 0.10 -0.07
CA ARG A 27 -25.69 0.11 -1.41
C ARG A 27 -25.89 -1.29 -2.01
N VAL A 28 -25.72 -2.35 -1.20
CA VAL A 28 -25.79 -3.75 -1.68
C VAL A 28 -27.07 -4.06 -2.46
N ASP A 29 -28.20 -3.48 -2.05
CA ASP A 29 -29.49 -3.75 -2.72
C ASP A 29 -29.59 -3.15 -4.12
N GLU A 30 -28.76 -2.15 -4.46
CA GLU A 30 -28.66 -1.60 -5.82
C GLU A 30 -27.96 -2.57 -6.78
N PHE A 31 -27.08 -3.45 -6.26
CA PHE A 31 -26.22 -4.36 -7.01
C PHE A 31 -26.45 -5.84 -6.62
N ALA A 32 -27.52 -6.18 -5.94
CA ALA A 32 -27.71 -7.39 -5.15
C ALA A 32 -27.26 -8.69 -5.84
N ASP A 33 -27.62 -8.88 -7.10
CA ASP A 33 -27.36 -10.10 -7.85
C ASP A 33 -26.09 -10.03 -8.72
N GLN A 34 -25.39 -8.86 -8.74
CA GLN A 34 -24.11 -8.71 -9.43
C GLN A 34 -22.98 -9.34 -8.61
N PRO A 35 -21.90 -9.85 -9.28
CA PRO A 35 -20.74 -10.34 -8.57
C PRO A 35 -20.01 -9.19 -7.86
N ALA A 36 -19.71 -9.38 -6.58
CA ALA A 36 -18.86 -8.50 -5.76
C ALA A 36 -17.41 -8.98 -5.76
N PHE A 37 -17.22 -10.31 -5.66
CA PHE A 37 -15.92 -10.96 -5.71
C PHE A 37 -15.97 -12.21 -6.59
N ILE A 38 -14.90 -12.43 -7.36
CA ILE A 38 -14.61 -13.66 -8.09
C ILE A 38 -13.17 -14.07 -7.79
N CYS A 39 -12.95 -15.31 -7.33
CA CYS A 39 -11.60 -15.87 -7.28
C CYS A 39 -11.24 -16.44 -8.65
N ALA A 40 -10.26 -15.86 -9.32
CA ALA A 40 -9.86 -16.29 -10.66
C ALA A 40 -9.27 -17.73 -10.69
N VAL A 41 -8.81 -18.24 -9.54
CA VAL A 41 -8.20 -19.59 -9.44
C VAL A 41 -9.25 -20.66 -9.18
N THR A 42 -10.16 -20.42 -8.21
CA THR A 42 -11.13 -21.43 -7.77
C THR A 42 -12.52 -21.27 -8.38
N GLY A 43 -12.81 -20.11 -8.99
CA GLY A 43 -14.13 -19.76 -9.47
C GLY A 43 -15.12 -19.37 -8.36
N LYS A 44 -14.71 -19.39 -7.09
CA LYS A 44 -15.57 -18.99 -5.98
C LYS A 44 -16.06 -17.56 -6.17
N THR A 45 -17.36 -17.36 -6.11
CA THR A 45 -18.00 -16.07 -6.36
C THR A 45 -18.93 -15.71 -5.21
N TYR A 46 -18.87 -14.45 -4.79
CA TYR A 46 -19.91 -13.82 -3.97
C TYR A 46 -20.62 -12.76 -4.82
N THR A 47 -21.96 -12.82 -4.86
CA THR A 47 -22.75 -11.65 -5.29
C THR A 47 -22.75 -10.61 -4.16
N TYR A 48 -23.20 -9.40 -4.43
CA TYR A 48 -23.31 -8.36 -3.40
C TYR A 48 -24.20 -8.79 -2.23
N ARG A 49 -25.37 -9.37 -2.54
CA ARG A 49 -26.27 -9.96 -1.52
C ARG A 49 -25.56 -11.10 -0.77
N GLY A 50 -24.94 -12.02 -1.49
CA GLY A 50 -24.22 -13.15 -0.91
C GLY A 50 -23.04 -12.71 -0.03
N LEU A 51 -22.35 -11.62 -0.40
CA LEU A 51 -21.28 -11.03 0.42
C LEU A 51 -21.85 -10.47 1.73
N ARG A 52 -22.92 -9.66 1.67
CA ARG A 52 -23.57 -9.11 2.87
C ARG A 52 -24.02 -10.23 3.80
N ASP A 53 -24.72 -11.22 3.26
CA ASP A 53 -25.27 -12.32 4.05
C ASP A 53 -24.16 -13.17 4.69
N ALA A 54 -23.05 -13.38 3.96
CA ALA A 54 -21.85 -14.03 4.47
C ALA A 54 -21.20 -13.22 5.61
N VAL A 55 -21.06 -11.89 5.42
CA VAL A 55 -20.52 -11.00 6.46
C VAL A 55 -21.37 -11.04 7.72
N HIS A 56 -22.68 -10.98 7.61
CA HIS A 56 -23.61 -11.06 8.77
C HIS A 56 -23.45 -12.41 9.49
N THR A 57 -23.46 -13.51 8.74
CA THR A 57 -23.35 -14.86 9.30
C THR A 57 -22.02 -15.07 10.02
N VAL A 58 -20.91 -14.66 9.39
CA VAL A 58 -19.57 -14.78 10.00
C VAL A 58 -19.40 -13.85 11.20
N ALA A 59 -20.01 -12.67 11.18
CA ALA A 59 -20.04 -11.75 12.32
C ALA A 59 -20.76 -12.38 13.55
N ALA A 60 -21.91 -13.04 13.32
CA ALA A 60 -22.59 -13.80 14.37
C ALA A 60 -21.73 -14.96 14.89
N GLY A 61 -21.05 -15.67 13.99
CA GLY A 61 -20.13 -16.75 14.34
C GLY A 61 -18.93 -16.28 15.16
N LEU A 62 -18.25 -15.21 14.74
CA LEU A 62 -17.13 -14.62 15.49
C LEU A 62 -17.57 -14.23 16.92
N HIS A 63 -18.74 -13.60 17.04
CA HIS A 63 -19.29 -13.25 18.35
C HIS A 63 -19.59 -14.48 19.20
N ALA A 64 -20.12 -15.55 18.62
CA ALA A 64 -20.39 -16.82 19.31
C ALA A 64 -19.10 -17.52 19.77
N HIS A 65 -18.01 -17.37 19.01
CA HIS A 65 -16.65 -17.82 19.38
C HIS A 65 -15.93 -16.89 20.35
N GLY A 66 -16.62 -15.91 20.93
CA GLY A 66 -16.11 -15.08 22.00
C GLY A 66 -15.43 -13.79 21.57
N VAL A 67 -15.41 -13.45 20.28
CA VAL A 67 -14.89 -12.16 19.81
C VAL A 67 -15.85 -11.01 20.20
N ARG A 68 -15.32 -9.95 20.75
CA ARG A 68 -16.07 -8.79 21.24
C ARG A 68 -15.52 -7.49 20.66
N LYS A 69 -16.26 -6.40 20.80
CA LYS A 69 -15.81 -5.05 20.45
C LYS A 69 -14.46 -4.75 21.14
N GLY A 70 -13.50 -4.29 20.35
CA GLY A 70 -12.15 -3.98 20.79
C GLY A 70 -11.17 -5.14 20.72
N ASP A 71 -11.64 -6.40 20.61
CA ASP A 71 -10.74 -7.54 20.43
C ASP A 71 -10.07 -7.50 19.06
N VAL A 72 -8.82 -7.96 18.99
CA VAL A 72 -8.07 -8.03 17.74
C VAL A 72 -8.14 -9.44 17.13
N VAL A 73 -8.51 -9.52 15.86
CA VAL A 73 -8.50 -10.74 15.04
C VAL A 73 -7.36 -10.64 14.04
N GLY A 74 -6.35 -11.50 14.19
CA GLY A 74 -5.23 -11.62 13.28
C GLY A 74 -5.65 -12.30 11.98
N MET A 75 -5.24 -11.77 10.83
CA MET A 75 -5.56 -12.33 9.51
C MET A 75 -4.27 -12.60 8.73
N VAL A 76 -3.97 -13.87 8.45
CA VAL A 76 -2.80 -14.33 7.68
C VAL A 76 -3.30 -15.08 6.44
N CYS A 77 -3.80 -14.33 5.46
CA CYS A 77 -4.47 -14.90 4.30
C CYS A 77 -4.02 -14.21 3.00
N PRO A 78 -3.91 -14.98 1.89
CA PRO A 78 -3.77 -14.39 0.55
C PRO A 78 -5.10 -13.73 0.10
N ASN A 79 -5.08 -13.13 -1.10
CA ASN A 79 -6.27 -12.53 -1.70
C ASN A 79 -7.27 -13.59 -2.14
N VAL A 80 -8.18 -13.94 -1.25
CA VAL A 80 -9.34 -14.81 -1.52
C VAL A 80 -10.63 -14.06 -1.13
N PRO A 81 -11.79 -14.36 -1.74
CA PRO A 81 -13.04 -13.67 -1.41
C PRO A 81 -13.42 -13.75 0.08
N ASP A 82 -13.10 -14.86 0.75
CA ASP A 82 -13.36 -15.04 2.19
C ASP A 82 -12.54 -14.09 3.08
N PHE A 83 -11.39 -13.59 2.59
CA PHE A 83 -10.66 -12.53 3.29
C PHE A 83 -11.56 -11.32 3.54
N ALA A 84 -12.27 -10.86 2.50
CA ALA A 84 -13.16 -9.72 2.62
C ALA A 84 -14.33 -10.02 3.58
N VAL A 85 -14.91 -11.24 3.52
CA VAL A 85 -15.97 -11.64 4.44
C VAL A 85 -15.53 -11.55 5.89
N VAL A 86 -14.37 -12.15 6.23
CA VAL A 86 -13.85 -12.13 7.61
C VAL A 86 -13.46 -10.71 8.04
N PHE A 87 -12.84 -9.95 7.15
CA PHE A 87 -12.43 -8.56 7.43
C PHE A 87 -13.62 -7.68 7.78
N PHE A 88 -14.66 -7.69 6.94
CA PHE A 88 -15.87 -6.91 7.19
C PHE A 88 -16.67 -7.44 8.38
N ALA A 89 -16.76 -8.76 8.56
CA ALA A 89 -17.45 -9.36 9.71
C ALA A 89 -16.80 -8.97 11.05
N THR A 90 -15.48 -8.99 11.11
CA THR A 90 -14.70 -8.55 12.28
C THR A 90 -14.98 -7.08 12.59
N SER A 91 -14.85 -6.21 11.59
CA SER A 91 -15.10 -4.78 11.76
C SER A 91 -16.57 -4.46 12.10
N MET A 92 -17.52 -5.24 11.58
CA MET A 92 -18.95 -5.06 11.82
C MET A 92 -19.34 -5.20 13.31
N ILE A 93 -18.70 -6.11 14.03
CA ILE A 93 -18.95 -6.32 15.47
C ILE A 93 -18.05 -5.44 16.37
N GLY A 94 -17.38 -4.43 15.77
CA GLY A 94 -16.47 -3.53 16.49
C GLY A 94 -15.15 -4.18 16.95
N ALA A 95 -14.86 -5.41 16.48
CA ALA A 95 -13.56 -6.03 16.63
C ALA A 95 -12.60 -5.50 15.55
N ILE A 96 -11.30 -5.70 15.73
CA ILE A 96 -10.27 -5.03 14.96
C ILE A 96 -9.49 -6.05 14.13
N PRO A 97 -9.67 -6.12 12.80
CA PRO A 97 -8.83 -6.96 11.97
C PRO A 97 -7.40 -6.41 11.91
N SER A 98 -6.41 -7.25 12.29
CA SER A 98 -4.98 -6.97 12.14
C SER A 98 -4.40 -7.92 11.10
N THR A 99 -4.00 -7.36 9.97
CA THR A 99 -3.61 -8.13 8.79
C THR A 99 -2.09 -8.31 8.71
N VAL A 100 -1.65 -9.50 8.30
CA VAL A 100 -0.23 -9.85 8.18
C VAL A 100 0.05 -10.42 6.79
N ASN A 101 1.24 -10.14 6.29
CA ASN A 101 1.73 -10.75 5.06
C ASN A 101 1.84 -12.29 5.20
N PRO A 102 1.17 -13.08 4.35
CA PRO A 102 1.22 -14.54 4.41
C PRO A 102 2.61 -15.16 4.25
N ILE A 103 3.57 -14.43 3.66
CA ILE A 103 4.94 -14.91 3.50
C ILE A 103 5.84 -14.60 4.71
N ALA A 104 5.35 -13.84 5.71
CA ALA A 104 6.09 -13.56 6.93
C ALA A 104 6.44 -14.85 7.69
N THR A 105 7.52 -14.82 8.47
CA THR A 105 7.93 -15.96 9.31
C THR A 105 7.00 -16.12 10.52
N ALA A 106 7.06 -17.28 11.18
CA ALA A 106 6.28 -17.51 12.40
C ALA A 106 6.65 -16.50 13.51
N GLU A 107 7.93 -16.13 13.59
CA GLU A 107 8.46 -15.14 14.55
C GLU A 107 7.89 -13.74 14.27
N GLU A 108 7.87 -13.31 13.01
CA GLU A 108 7.32 -12.01 12.60
C GLU A 108 5.82 -11.93 12.86
N ILE A 109 5.07 -12.98 12.51
CA ILE A 109 3.63 -13.08 12.77
C ILE A 109 3.37 -13.10 14.28
N GLY A 110 4.12 -13.91 15.03
CA GLY A 110 4.01 -14.02 16.48
C GLY A 110 4.29 -12.69 17.19
N ALA A 111 5.35 -11.99 16.79
CA ALA A 111 5.70 -10.67 17.32
C ALA A 111 4.60 -9.63 17.05
N GLN A 112 4.03 -9.60 15.84
CA GLN A 112 2.93 -8.69 15.52
C GLN A 112 1.68 -9.02 16.34
N PHE A 113 1.33 -10.29 16.51
CA PHE A 113 0.13 -10.68 17.26
C PHE A 113 0.30 -10.54 18.77
N ALA A 114 1.53 -10.66 19.29
CA ALA A 114 1.82 -10.28 20.67
C ALA A 114 1.65 -8.76 20.89
N ASP A 115 2.20 -7.93 19.99
CA ASP A 115 2.11 -6.47 20.07
C ASP A 115 0.68 -5.95 19.91
N SER A 116 -0.11 -6.58 19.01
CA SER A 116 -1.53 -6.24 18.78
C SER A 116 -2.50 -6.88 19.77
N GLU A 117 -2.04 -7.79 20.63
CA GLU A 117 -2.86 -8.56 21.56
C GLU A 117 -3.96 -9.38 20.86
N ALA A 118 -3.66 -9.93 19.67
CA ALA A 118 -4.62 -10.70 18.89
C ALA A 118 -5.10 -11.94 19.65
N ILE A 119 -6.42 -12.14 19.72
CA ILE A 119 -7.03 -13.29 20.44
C ILE A 119 -7.40 -14.45 19.53
N MET A 120 -7.50 -14.22 18.24
CA MET A 120 -7.85 -15.21 17.22
C MET A 120 -6.98 -14.99 15.99
N ILE A 121 -6.63 -16.08 15.29
CA ILE A 121 -6.01 -16.03 13.96
C ILE A 121 -6.98 -16.63 12.95
N VAL A 122 -7.15 -15.97 11.80
CA VAL A 122 -7.81 -16.55 10.64
C VAL A 122 -6.79 -16.73 9.53
N THR A 123 -6.72 -17.95 8.98
CA THR A 123 -5.72 -18.33 7.98
C THR A 123 -6.26 -19.34 6.96
N ILE A 124 -5.43 -19.83 6.04
CA ILE A 124 -5.72 -20.93 5.12
C ILE A 124 -5.03 -22.22 5.56
N PRO A 125 -5.47 -23.42 5.10
CA PRO A 125 -4.88 -24.70 5.49
C PRO A 125 -3.35 -24.73 5.34
N ASP A 126 -2.82 -24.28 4.22
CA ASP A 126 -1.39 -24.33 3.88
C ASP A 126 -0.50 -23.48 4.83
N LEU A 127 -1.09 -22.58 5.60
CA LEU A 127 -0.37 -21.72 6.54
C LEU A 127 -0.63 -22.06 8.01
N PHE A 128 -1.42 -23.12 8.29
CA PHE A 128 -1.81 -23.47 9.64
C PHE A 128 -0.62 -23.69 10.57
N ASP A 129 0.33 -24.56 10.20
CA ASP A 129 1.48 -24.91 11.04
C ASP A 129 2.32 -23.66 11.42
N LYS A 130 2.48 -22.75 10.44
CA LYS A 130 3.15 -21.47 10.67
C LYS A 130 2.37 -20.59 11.64
N CYS A 131 1.06 -20.49 11.47
CA CYS A 131 0.19 -19.71 12.36
C CYS A 131 0.09 -20.34 13.76
N GLU A 132 0.13 -21.65 13.88
CA GLU A 132 0.17 -22.35 15.15
C GLU A 132 1.49 -22.06 15.90
N ALA A 133 2.62 -22.09 15.22
CA ALA A 133 3.90 -21.70 15.80
C ALA A 133 3.87 -20.21 16.23
N ALA A 134 3.35 -19.33 15.40
CA ALA A 134 3.18 -17.91 15.70
C ALA A 134 2.25 -17.67 16.90
N SER A 135 1.17 -18.43 17.03
CA SER A 135 0.23 -18.31 18.16
C SER A 135 0.88 -18.63 19.50
N ARG A 136 1.75 -19.66 19.53
CA ARG A 136 2.54 -20.00 20.72
C ARG A 136 3.51 -18.87 21.10
N LEU A 137 4.12 -18.21 20.10
CA LEU A 137 5.03 -17.08 20.33
C LEU A 137 4.27 -15.82 20.78
N ALA A 138 3.08 -15.59 20.26
CA ALA A 138 2.23 -14.46 20.65
C ALA A 138 1.69 -14.60 22.08
N GLY A 139 1.30 -15.81 22.48
CA GLY A 139 0.78 -16.10 23.82
C GLY A 139 -0.62 -15.56 24.13
N THR A 140 -1.21 -14.75 23.25
CA THR A 140 -2.53 -14.12 23.41
C THR A 140 -3.62 -14.83 22.61
N VAL A 141 -3.24 -15.56 21.57
CA VAL A 141 -4.16 -16.24 20.63
C VAL A 141 -4.79 -17.45 21.30
N LYS A 142 -6.12 -17.50 21.30
CA LYS A 142 -6.94 -18.55 21.91
C LYS A 142 -7.45 -19.57 20.89
N GLU A 143 -7.60 -19.15 19.64
CA GLU A 143 -8.21 -19.94 18.59
C GLU A 143 -7.60 -19.63 17.21
N ILE A 144 -7.45 -20.66 16.38
CA ILE A 144 -7.06 -20.54 14.98
C ILE A 144 -8.19 -21.08 14.11
N VAL A 145 -8.77 -20.21 13.28
CA VAL A 145 -9.80 -20.53 12.29
C VAL A 145 -9.14 -20.70 10.92
N VAL A 146 -9.46 -21.78 10.23
CA VAL A 146 -8.92 -22.07 8.90
C VAL A 146 -10.01 -21.95 7.84
N LEU A 147 -9.76 -21.17 6.79
CA LEU A 147 -10.62 -21.04 5.60
C LEU A 147 -10.58 -22.32 4.77
N GLY A 148 -11.12 -23.38 5.33
CA GLY A 148 -11.08 -24.75 4.87
C GLY A 148 -11.18 -25.72 6.03
N GLU A 149 -10.45 -26.83 5.96
CA GLU A 149 -10.34 -27.84 7.01
C GLU A 149 -8.87 -28.16 7.28
N HIS A 150 -8.50 -28.27 8.55
CA HIS A 150 -7.19 -28.71 9.00
C HIS A 150 -7.31 -29.35 10.40
N GLU A 151 -6.57 -30.44 10.64
CA GLU A 151 -6.53 -31.04 11.97
C GLU A 151 -5.92 -30.06 12.99
N GLY A 152 -6.53 -29.93 14.15
CA GLY A 152 -6.10 -28.98 15.19
C GLY A 152 -6.62 -27.55 15.05
N ALA A 153 -7.32 -27.23 13.95
CA ALA A 153 -7.91 -25.91 13.72
C ALA A 153 -9.44 -25.93 13.82
N THR A 154 -10.03 -24.77 14.10
CA THR A 154 -11.47 -24.57 13.91
C THR A 154 -11.76 -24.36 12.42
N PRO A 155 -12.57 -25.23 11.78
CA PRO A 155 -12.96 -25.03 10.39
C PRO A 155 -13.83 -23.78 10.24
N TYR A 156 -13.58 -22.98 9.20
CA TYR A 156 -14.34 -21.76 8.89
C TYR A 156 -15.85 -21.98 8.83
N LYS A 157 -16.29 -23.14 8.34
CA LYS A 157 -17.72 -23.51 8.30
C LYS A 157 -18.39 -23.49 9.68
N ASN A 158 -17.66 -23.62 10.77
CA ASN A 158 -18.20 -23.57 12.11
C ASN A 158 -18.72 -22.15 12.46
N LEU A 159 -18.12 -21.10 11.89
CA LEU A 159 -18.63 -19.73 12.06
C LEU A 159 -20.00 -19.52 11.40
N TRP A 160 -20.42 -20.41 10.50
CA TRP A 160 -21.70 -20.35 9.79
C TRP A 160 -22.87 -21.01 10.55
N ALA A 161 -22.60 -21.61 11.69
CA ALA A 161 -23.58 -22.39 12.45
C ALA A 161 -24.50 -21.54 13.37
N TYR A 162 -24.26 -20.24 13.49
CA TYR A 162 -24.88 -19.37 14.52
C TYR A 162 -25.95 -18.42 13.99
N GLY A 163 -26.46 -18.66 12.77
CA GLY A 163 -27.45 -17.80 12.12
C GLY A 163 -26.85 -16.61 11.40
N SER A 164 -27.71 -15.76 10.85
CA SER A 164 -27.30 -14.62 10.01
C SER A 164 -27.60 -13.25 10.62
N GLU A 165 -27.93 -13.20 11.91
CA GLU A 165 -28.16 -11.94 12.61
C GLU A 165 -26.91 -11.60 13.45
N PRO A 166 -26.08 -10.63 13.01
CA PRO A 166 -24.94 -10.18 13.80
C PRO A 166 -25.42 -9.48 15.08
N PRO A 167 -24.62 -9.50 16.17
CA PRO A 167 -24.97 -8.77 17.37
C PRO A 167 -25.07 -7.27 17.06
N ALA A 168 -26.05 -6.62 17.68
CA ALA A 168 -26.12 -5.16 17.66
C ALA A 168 -25.00 -4.58 18.51
N VAL A 169 -24.03 -3.93 17.86
CA VAL A 169 -22.89 -3.28 18.51
C VAL A 169 -22.92 -1.79 18.16
N GLU A 170 -22.89 -0.96 19.19
CA GLU A 170 -22.73 0.48 19.00
C GLU A 170 -21.26 0.78 18.65
N ILE A 171 -21.04 1.42 17.52
CA ILE A 171 -19.72 1.83 17.02
C ILE A 171 -19.65 3.34 17.04
N ASP A 172 -18.62 3.88 17.71
CA ASP A 172 -18.23 5.28 17.62
C ASP A 172 -17.23 5.44 16.43
N PRO A 173 -17.66 6.00 15.29
CA PRO A 173 -16.81 6.10 14.12
C PRO A 173 -15.52 6.92 14.34
N MET A 174 -15.53 7.84 15.28
CA MET A 174 -14.39 8.71 15.59
C MET A 174 -13.33 8.01 16.43
N ASN A 175 -13.73 7.07 17.30
CA ASN A 175 -12.84 6.52 18.30
C ASN A 175 -12.57 5.02 18.15
N ASP A 176 -13.56 4.24 17.68
CA ASP A 176 -13.41 2.81 17.49
C ASP A 176 -12.56 2.50 16.25
N LEU A 177 -11.69 1.50 16.37
CA LEU A 177 -10.83 1.09 15.28
C LEU A 177 -11.57 0.13 14.33
N THR A 178 -11.38 0.33 13.04
CA THR A 178 -11.89 -0.57 11.99
C THR A 178 -10.80 -1.47 11.41
N ALA A 179 -9.53 -1.12 11.58
CA ALA A 179 -8.38 -1.90 11.16
C ALA A 179 -7.12 -1.53 11.93
N LEU A 180 -6.22 -2.51 12.08
CA LEU A 180 -4.91 -2.34 12.70
C LEU A 180 -3.83 -2.95 11.79
N PRO A 181 -3.60 -2.38 10.59
CA PRO A 181 -2.49 -2.78 9.74
C PRO A 181 -1.15 -2.36 10.34
N TYR A 182 -0.08 -3.09 10.02
CA TYR A 182 1.27 -2.77 10.48
C TYR A 182 2.08 -2.06 9.38
N SER A 183 2.79 -1.04 9.81
CA SER A 183 3.72 -0.27 8.97
C SER A 183 5.09 -0.27 9.61
N SER A 184 6.16 -0.40 8.81
CA SER A 184 7.53 -0.25 9.30
C SER A 184 7.86 1.21 9.68
N GLY A 185 7.01 2.14 9.28
CA GLY A 185 7.19 3.57 9.54
C GLY A 185 8.60 4.06 9.16
N THR A 186 9.02 5.14 9.79
CA THR A 186 10.37 5.71 9.63
C THR A 186 11.44 5.03 10.48
N SER A 187 11.06 4.21 11.48
CA SER A 187 12.01 3.57 12.43
C SER A 187 12.45 2.16 12.03
N GLY A 188 11.79 1.55 11.03
CA GLY A 188 12.11 0.20 10.55
C GLY A 188 11.54 -0.95 11.39
N VAL A 189 11.01 -0.69 12.60
CA VAL A 189 10.29 -1.68 13.41
C VAL A 189 8.80 -1.56 13.10
N PRO A 190 8.11 -2.67 12.74
CA PRO A 190 6.68 -2.63 12.47
C PRO A 190 5.87 -2.13 13.67
N LYS A 191 4.89 -1.26 13.40
CA LYS A 191 3.98 -0.69 14.41
C LYS A 191 2.54 -0.79 13.91
N GLY A 192 1.62 -1.13 14.80
CA GLY A 192 0.19 -1.15 14.52
C GLY A 192 -0.35 0.26 14.31
N VAL A 193 -0.86 0.54 13.12
CA VAL A 193 -1.45 1.83 12.77
C VAL A 193 -2.93 1.81 13.12
N MET A 194 -3.32 2.63 14.09
CA MET A 194 -4.72 2.71 14.56
C MET A 194 -5.58 3.49 13.57
N LEU A 195 -6.37 2.78 12.77
CA LEU A 195 -7.32 3.37 11.83
C LEU A 195 -8.74 3.28 12.36
N THR A 196 -9.36 4.44 12.60
CA THR A 196 -10.76 4.52 13.01
C THR A 196 -11.70 4.30 11.82
N HIS A 197 -12.96 3.98 12.09
CA HIS A 197 -13.98 3.93 11.04
C HIS A 197 -14.04 5.26 10.28
N ARG A 198 -13.94 6.37 10.99
CA ARG A 198 -13.91 7.72 10.39
C ARG A 198 -12.74 7.93 9.45
N ASN A 199 -11.53 7.47 9.81
CA ASN A 199 -10.36 7.64 8.94
C ASN A 199 -10.55 6.95 7.58
N VAL A 200 -11.02 5.69 7.61
CA VAL A 200 -11.21 4.90 6.39
C VAL A 200 -12.39 5.40 5.56
N VAL A 201 -13.52 5.74 6.19
CA VAL A 201 -14.68 6.33 5.51
C VAL A 201 -14.32 7.66 4.87
N ALA A 202 -13.57 8.51 5.58
CA ALA A 202 -13.09 9.78 5.03
C ALA A 202 -12.26 9.56 3.77
N ASN A 203 -11.31 8.62 3.82
CA ASN A 203 -10.46 8.36 2.67
C ASN A 203 -11.25 7.82 1.47
N LEU A 204 -12.22 6.94 1.70
CA LEU A 204 -13.10 6.47 0.63
C LEU A 204 -13.93 7.61 -0.01
N CYS A 205 -14.39 8.58 0.78
CA CYS A 205 -15.04 9.78 0.23
C CYS A 205 -14.07 10.66 -0.55
N GLN A 206 -12.85 10.84 -0.06
CA GLN A 206 -11.82 11.65 -0.69
C GLN A 206 -11.35 11.09 -2.04
N ILE A 207 -11.31 9.76 -2.17
CA ILE A 207 -10.89 9.08 -3.40
C ILE A 207 -12.05 8.74 -4.36
N ASP A 208 -13.25 9.21 -4.09
CA ASP A 208 -14.40 8.94 -4.95
C ASP A 208 -14.18 9.41 -6.40
N ASP A 209 -13.37 10.43 -6.60
CA ASP A 209 -12.91 10.85 -7.94
C ASP A 209 -12.07 9.78 -8.66
N ILE A 210 -11.27 8.98 -7.93
CA ILE A 210 -10.52 7.85 -8.52
C ILE A 210 -11.44 6.66 -8.75
N THR A 211 -12.23 6.32 -7.75
CA THR A 211 -13.07 5.11 -7.79
C THR A 211 -14.37 5.33 -8.55
N GLY A 212 -14.89 6.55 -8.58
CA GLY A 212 -16.13 6.91 -9.25
C GLY A 212 -16.09 6.83 -10.79
N VAL A 213 -14.91 6.62 -11.39
CA VAL A 213 -14.82 6.26 -12.82
C VAL A 213 -15.16 4.79 -13.09
N MET A 214 -15.20 3.96 -12.04
CA MET A 214 -15.70 2.59 -12.13
C MET A 214 -17.21 2.64 -12.28
N GLN A 215 -17.74 1.77 -13.13
CA GLN A 215 -19.16 1.58 -13.32
C GLN A 215 -19.63 0.31 -12.60
N SER A 216 -20.89 0.28 -12.23
CA SER A 216 -21.49 -0.93 -11.70
C SER A 216 -21.33 -2.09 -12.70
N GLY A 217 -20.82 -3.23 -12.22
CA GLY A 217 -20.50 -4.39 -13.05
C GLY A 217 -19.12 -4.37 -13.70
N ASP A 218 -18.32 -3.31 -13.56
CA ASP A 218 -16.92 -3.34 -13.97
C ASP A 218 -16.13 -4.37 -13.15
N HIS A 219 -15.16 -5.00 -13.79
CA HIS A 219 -14.23 -5.88 -13.11
C HIS A 219 -12.93 -5.14 -12.78
N VAL A 220 -12.51 -5.25 -11.54
CA VAL A 220 -11.30 -4.64 -10.96
C VAL A 220 -10.28 -5.73 -10.63
N LEU A 221 -9.02 -5.51 -11.00
CA LEU A 221 -7.94 -6.46 -10.70
C LEU A 221 -7.60 -6.48 -9.20
N GLY A 222 -7.86 -7.60 -8.53
CA GLY A 222 -7.60 -7.84 -7.11
C GLY A 222 -6.26 -8.56 -6.86
N VAL A 223 -5.15 -8.08 -7.43
CA VAL A 223 -3.80 -8.66 -7.25
C VAL A 223 -3.00 -8.00 -6.14
N LEU A 224 -3.24 -6.72 -5.86
CA LEU A 224 -2.59 -6.05 -4.75
C LEU A 224 -3.03 -6.66 -3.43
N PRO A 225 -2.09 -6.91 -2.50
CA PRO A 225 -2.39 -7.63 -1.26
C PRO A 225 -3.47 -6.95 -0.42
N PHE A 226 -4.51 -7.68 -0.04
CA PHE A 226 -5.58 -7.19 0.84
C PHE A 226 -5.10 -6.98 2.28
N PHE A 227 -4.02 -7.65 2.68
CA PHE A 227 -3.40 -7.38 3.98
C PHE A 227 -2.71 -6.01 4.04
N HIS A 228 -2.44 -5.38 2.90
CA HIS A 228 -1.87 -4.03 2.82
C HIS A 228 -2.99 -3.01 2.62
N ILE A 229 -2.83 -1.83 3.24
CA ILE A 229 -3.86 -0.77 3.26
C ILE A 229 -4.35 -0.36 1.85
N TYR A 230 -3.50 -0.42 0.81
CA TYR A 230 -3.88 -0.11 -0.56
C TYR A 230 -4.89 -1.13 -1.11
N GLY A 231 -4.61 -2.42 -0.97
CA GLY A 231 -5.55 -3.48 -1.34
C GLY A 231 -6.82 -3.46 -0.48
N MET A 232 -6.65 -3.22 0.82
CA MET A 232 -7.72 -3.20 1.81
C MET A 232 -8.77 -2.10 1.56
N VAL A 233 -8.32 -0.88 1.38
CA VAL A 233 -9.23 0.29 1.28
C VAL A 233 -9.53 0.64 -0.17
N VAL A 234 -8.51 0.84 -1.00
CA VAL A 234 -8.73 1.33 -2.38
C VAL A 234 -9.31 0.23 -3.27
N VAL A 235 -8.71 -0.99 -3.22
CA VAL A 235 -9.19 -2.08 -4.09
C VAL A 235 -10.50 -2.66 -3.57
N MET A 236 -10.55 -3.16 -2.32
CA MET A 236 -11.79 -3.76 -1.78
C MET A 236 -12.86 -2.70 -1.53
N GLY A 237 -12.59 -1.74 -0.65
CA GLY A 237 -13.58 -0.75 -0.23
C GLY A 237 -14.05 0.14 -1.38
N GLY A 238 -13.11 0.65 -2.19
CA GLY A 238 -13.41 1.52 -3.32
C GLY A 238 -14.24 0.83 -4.41
N ALA A 239 -13.85 -0.38 -4.83
CA ALA A 239 -14.59 -1.12 -5.85
C ALA A 239 -16.00 -1.50 -5.40
N LEU A 240 -16.14 -2.05 -4.18
CA LEU A 240 -17.45 -2.46 -3.66
C LEU A 240 -18.43 -1.30 -3.55
N ARG A 241 -17.94 -0.13 -3.16
CA ARG A 241 -18.79 1.06 -3.05
C ARG A 241 -19.37 1.50 -4.39
N GLN A 242 -18.67 1.24 -5.49
CA GLN A 242 -19.08 1.59 -6.86
C GLN A 242 -19.92 0.50 -7.55
N GLY A 243 -20.17 -0.63 -6.92
CA GLY A 243 -20.88 -1.75 -7.54
C GLY A 243 -19.99 -2.55 -8.50
N ALA A 244 -18.68 -2.42 -8.40
CA ALA A 244 -17.71 -3.14 -9.22
C ALA A 244 -17.33 -4.50 -8.61
N CYS A 245 -16.92 -5.45 -9.45
CA CYS A 245 -16.49 -6.78 -9.04
C CYS A 245 -14.98 -6.87 -8.88
N VAL A 246 -14.49 -7.31 -7.72
CA VAL A 246 -13.06 -7.55 -7.51
C VAL A 246 -12.70 -8.98 -7.92
N VAL A 247 -11.89 -9.13 -8.96
CA VAL A 247 -11.38 -10.42 -9.42
C VAL A 247 -10.06 -10.70 -8.74
N THR A 248 -10.06 -11.63 -7.77
CA THR A 248 -8.92 -11.89 -6.89
C THR A 248 -7.93 -12.89 -7.46
N LEU A 249 -6.64 -12.60 -7.25
CA LEU A 249 -5.52 -13.52 -7.46
C LEU A 249 -4.72 -13.62 -6.16
N PRO A 250 -4.45 -14.84 -5.64
CA PRO A 250 -3.74 -15.05 -4.39
C PRO A 250 -2.28 -14.54 -4.41
N ARG A 251 -1.66 -14.51 -5.59
CA ARG A 251 -0.29 -14.04 -5.80
C ARG A 251 -0.13 -13.41 -7.17
N PHE A 252 0.88 -12.58 -7.32
CA PHE A 252 1.26 -12.03 -8.62
C PHE A 252 2.05 -13.08 -9.42
N ASP A 253 1.56 -13.33 -10.63
CA ASP A 253 2.26 -14.00 -11.71
C ASP A 253 1.85 -13.28 -13.00
N LEU A 254 2.82 -12.82 -13.82
CA LEU A 254 2.52 -11.93 -14.94
C LEU A 254 1.57 -12.55 -15.96
N GLU A 255 1.81 -13.81 -16.35
CA GLU A 255 0.97 -14.47 -17.36
C GLU A 255 -0.43 -14.77 -16.84
N GLN A 256 -0.54 -15.19 -15.55
CA GLN A 256 -1.83 -15.37 -14.91
C GLN A 256 -2.60 -14.04 -14.80
N VAL A 257 -1.92 -12.95 -14.42
CA VAL A 257 -2.54 -11.61 -14.36
C VAL A 257 -3.06 -11.20 -15.73
N LEU A 258 -2.25 -11.31 -16.79
CA LEU A 258 -2.65 -10.95 -18.13
C LEU A 258 -3.83 -11.80 -18.63
N LYS A 259 -3.80 -13.11 -18.35
CA LYS A 259 -4.90 -14.02 -18.66
C LYS A 259 -6.19 -13.62 -17.93
N VAL A 260 -6.11 -13.32 -16.64
CA VAL A 260 -7.27 -12.85 -15.84
C VAL A 260 -7.79 -11.51 -16.38
N MET A 261 -6.91 -10.59 -16.75
CA MET A 261 -7.32 -9.30 -17.32
C MET A 261 -8.08 -9.48 -18.62
N GLN A 262 -7.67 -10.40 -19.49
CA GLN A 262 -8.36 -10.74 -20.72
C GLN A 262 -9.68 -11.47 -20.44
N ASP A 263 -9.64 -12.59 -19.71
CA ASP A 263 -10.79 -13.51 -19.54
C ASP A 263 -11.93 -12.85 -18.76
N HIS A 264 -11.59 -12.05 -17.74
CA HIS A 264 -12.56 -11.31 -16.95
C HIS A 264 -12.80 -9.88 -17.43
N ARG A 265 -12.19 -9.46 -18.55
CA ARG A 265 -12.37 -8.13 -19.14
C ARG A 265 -12.14 -7.02 -18.10
N ILE A 266 -11.00 -7.06 -17.42
CA ILE A 266 -10.66 -6.08 -16.38
C ILE A 266 -10.70 -4.66 -16.96
N ALA A 267 -11.48 -3.79 -16.32
CA ALA A 267 -11.66 -2.40 -16.72
C ALA A 267 -10.76 -1.43 -15.94
N PHE A 268 -10.42 -1.79 -14.71
CA PHE A 268 -9.60 -0.97 -13.81
C PHE A 268 -8.56 -1.82 -13.08
N ALA A 269 -7.30 -1.39 -13.11
CA ALA A 269 -6.21 -2.08 -12.41
C ALA A 269 -5.44 -1.14 -11.49
N ASN A 270 -5.49 -1.44 -10.18
CA ASN A 270 -4.59 -0.87 -9.21
C ASN A 270 -3.28 -1.68 -9.22
N VAL A 271 -2.16 -1.00 -9.37
CA VAL A 271 -0.85 -1.64 -9.57
C VAL A 271 0.26 -0.91 -8.79
N VAL A 272 1.46 -1.44 -8.89
CA VAL A 272 2.69 -0.85 -8.36
C VAL A 272 3.72 -0.73 -9.49
N PRO A 273 4.75 0.13 -9.39
CA PRO A 273 5.70 0.39 -10.47
C PRO A 273 6.33 -0.85 -11.11
N PRO A 274 6.68 -1.94 -10.39
CA PRO A 274 7.16 -3.18 -11.03
C PRO A 274 6.15 -3.82 -12.00
N ILE A 275 4.86 -3.71 -11.72
CA ILE A 275 3.80 -4.21 -12.61
C ILE A 275 3.67 -3.29 -13.84
N VAL A 276 3.76 -1.97 -13.64
CA VAL A 276 3.81 -1.00 -14.76
C VAL A 276 5.00 -1.28 -15.66
N LEU A 277 6.17 -1.57 -15.08
CA LEU A 277 7.38 -1.94 -15.82
C LEU A 277 7.17 -3.21 -16.67
N ALA A 278 6.56 -4.23 -16.09
CA ALA A 278 6.24 -5.46 -16.80
C ALA A 278 5.27 -5.18 -17.98
N PHE A 279 4.22 -4.40 -17.73
CA PHE A 279 3.25 -4.02 -18.76
C PHE A 279 3.87 -3.16 -19.87
N ALA A 280 4.77 -2.26 -19.53
CA ALA A 280 5.46 -1.42 -20.50
C ALA A 280 6.48 -2.18 -21.36
N LYS A 281 7.21 -3.17 -20.78
CA LYS A 281 8.42 -3.72 -21.41
C LYS A 281 8.39 -5.22 -21.69
N HIS A 282 7.58 -6.04 -20.99
CA HIS A 282 7.64 -7.50 -21.17
C HIS A 282 6.95 -7.93 -22.47
N PRO A 283 7.62 -8.74 -23.34
CA PRO A 283 7.06 -9.10 -24.65
C PRO A 283 5.76 -9.90 -24.55
N VAL A 284 5.57 -10.72 -23.52
CA VAL A 284 4.38 -11.57 -23.34
C VAL A 284 3.07 -10.78 -23.31
N VAL A 285 3.09 -9.50 -22.93
CA VAL A 285 1.91 -8.62 -22.86
C VAL A 285 1.21 -8.52 -24.22
N ALA A 286 1.96 -8.58 -25.32
CA ALA A 286 1.40 -8.51 -26.69
C ALA A 286 0.54 -9.73 -27.07
N ASN A 287 0.60 -10.81 -26.29
CA ASN A 287 -0.16 -12.04 -26.55
C ASN A 287 -1.58 -12.02 -25.94
N TYR A 288 -1.93 -10.96 -25.21
CA TYR A 288 -3.20 -10.87 -24.49
C TYR A 288 -4.02 -9.66 -24.94
N ASP A 289 -5.32 -9.81 -25.00
CA ASP A 289 -6.26 -8.72 -25.27
C ASP A 289 -6.57 -7.94 -23.98
N LEU A 290 -6.00 -6.75 -23.86
CA LEU A 290 -6.23 -5.83 -22.76
C LEU A 290 -7.11 -4.63 -23.16
N SER A 291 -7.81 -4.69 -24.28
CA SER A 291 -8.61 -3.59 -24.84
C SER A 291 -9.74 -3.09 -23.92
N ASN A 292 -10.14 -3.91 -22.94
CA ASN A 292 -11.16 -3.52 -21.96
C ASN A 292 -10.59 -2.68 -20.80
N LEU A 293 -9.27 -2.66 -20.61
CA LEU A 293 -8.61 -1.86 -19.57
C LEU A 293 -8.72 -0.38 -19.94
N ARG A 294 -9.35 0.40 -19.05
CA ARG A 294 -9.54 1.85 -19.24
C ARG A 294 -8.55 2.68 -18.43
N TYR A 295 -8.23 2.23 -17.23
CA TYR A 295 -7.36 2.94 -16.30
C TYR A 295 -6.40 2.00 -15.58
N LEU A 296 -5.19 2.49 -15.39
CA LEU A 296 -4.16 1.88 -14.57
C LEU A 296 -3.70 2.91 -13.53
N PHE A 297 -3.91 2.57 -12.26
CA PHE A 297 -3.57 3.45 -11.15
C PHE A 297 -2.39 2.90 -10.37
N SER A 298 -1.26 3.61 -10.37
CA SER A 298 -0.02 3.20 -9.71
C SER A 298 0.14 3.88 -8.36
N GLY A 299 0.57 3.14 -7.35
CA GLY A 299 0.86 3.65 -6.01
C GLY A 299 1.93 2.85 -5.29
N ALA A 300 2.11 3.12 -4.02
CA ALA A 300 3.03 2.48 -3.08
C ALA A 300 4.53 2.77 -3.29
N ALA A 301 4.97 3.17 -4.48
CA ALA A 301 6.35 3.55 -4.78
C ALA A 301 6.39 4.59 -5.91
N PRO A 302 7.47 5.38 -6.05
CA PRO A 302 7.61 6.34 -7.14
C PRO A 302 7.57 5.67 -8.52
N LEU A 303 6.86 6.28 -9.47
CA LEU A 303 6.82 5.88 -10.87
C LEU A 303 7.37 7.02 -11.74
N GLY A 304 8.47 6.76 -12.46
CA GLY A 304 9.08 7.76 -13.33
C GLY A 304 8.22 8.04 -14.59
N ALA A 305 8.28 9.28 -15.07
CA ALA A 305 7.50 9.74 -16.23
C ALA A 305 7.73 8.89 -17.50
N ASP A 306 8.99 8.57 -17.81
CA ASP A 306 9.33 7.77 -19.00
C ASP A 306 8.68 6.39 -18.99
N LEU A 307 8.61 5.77 -17.81
CA LEU A 307 7.99 4.45 -17.66
C LEU A 307 6.46 4.53 -17.75
N ALA A 308 5.86 5.55 -17.15
CA ALA A 308 4.43 5.81 -17.26
C ALA A 308 4.02 6.06 -18.71
N ASP A 309 4.72 6.94 -19.42
CA ASP A 309 4.50 7.25 -20.83
C ASP A 309 4.65 6.02 -21.75
N ALA A 310 5.70 5.23 -21.53
CA ALA A 310 5.91 3.99 -22.28
C ALA A 310 4.76 2.99 -22.08
N CYS A 311 4.23 2.90 -20.86
CA CYS A 311 3.08 2.05 -20.55
C CYS A 311 1.80 2.56 -21.21
N GLU A 312 1.53 3.87 -21.13
CA GLU A 312 0.39 4.53 -21.78
C GLU A 312 0.38 4.28 -23.29
N LYS A 313 1.51 4.54 -23.95
CA LYS A 313 1.66 4.35 -25.40
C LYS A 313 1.47 2.91 -25.82
N ARG A 314 2.00 1.97 -25.04
CA ARG A 314 1.89 0.54 -25.39
C ARG A 314 0.49 -0.01 -25.23
N LEU A 315 -0.19 0.35 -24.14
CA LEU A 315 -1.51 -0.19 -23.80
C LEU A 315 -2.67 0.65 -24.35
N GLY A 316 -2.42 1.88 -24.81
CA GLY A 316 -3.46 2.80 -25.27
C GLY A 316 -4.38 3.28 -24.15
N ILE A 317 -3.90 3.30 -22.92
CA ILE A 317 -4.67 3.67 -21.71
C ILE A 317 -4.01 4.83 -20.97
N ARG A 318 -4.69 5.36 -19.96
CA ARG A 318 -4.13 6.36 -19.05
C ARG A 318 -3.53 5.71 -17.80
N VAL A 319 -2.28 6.06 -17.50
CA VAL A 319 -1.62 5.71 -16.23
C VAL A 319 -1.77 6.88 -15.27
N ARG A 320 -2.29 6.61 -14.09
CA ARG A 320 -2.45 7.59 -13.01
C ARG A 320 -1.63 7.17 -11.81
N GLN A 321 -1.25 8.15 -11.00
CA GLN A 321 -0.47 7.91 -9.80
C GLN A 321 -1.15 8.50 -8.57
N GLY A 322 -0.81 7.93 -7.41
CA GLY A 322 -1.15 8.49 -6.11
C GLY A 322 -0.06 8.20 -5.09
N TYR A 323 -0.07 9.00 -4.05
CA TYR A 323 0.81 8.87 -2.91
C TYR A 323 -0.01 8.73 -1.63
N GLY A 324 0.50 7.94 -0.72
CA GLY A 324 -0.09 7.74 0.59
C GLY A 324 0.70 6.77 1.45
N LEU A 325 0.27 6.65 2.68
CA LEU A 325 0.88 5.84 3.72
C LEU A 325 -0.20 5.03 4.43
N THR A 326 0.19 4.00 5.16
CA THR A 326 -0.74 3.29 6.05
C THR A 326 -1.38 4.27 7.04
N GLU A 327 -0.60 5.22 7.51
CA GLU A 327 -0.95 6.29 8.44
C GLU A 327 -1.93 7.33 7.86
N THR A 328 -2.23 7.28 6.55
CA THR A 328 -3.19 8.19 5.88
C THR A 328 -4.37 7.45 5.21
N SER A 329 -4.62 6.17 5.51
CA SER A 329 -5.82 5.34 5.24
C SER A 329 -6.19 4.97 3.78
N PRO A 330 -5.36 4.85 2.73
CA PRO A 330 -3.98 5.28 2.63
C PRO A 330 -3.75 6.60 1.89
N VAL A 331 -4.69 7.05 1.01
CA VAL A 331 -4.42 8.03 -0.05
C VAL A 331 -4.43 9.45 0.49
N SER A 332 -3.35 10.18 0.24
CA SER A 332 -3.24 11.60 0.59
C SER A 332 -3.11 12.52 -0.63
N HIS A 333 -2.54 12.02 -1.72
CA HIS A 333 -2.40 12.75 -2.99
C HIS A 333 -2.71 11.83 -4.16
N PHE A 334 -3.30 12.36 -5.24
CA PHE A 334 -3.58 11.56 -6.41
C PHE A 334 -3.83 12.41 -7.66
N HIS A 335 -3.55 11.82 -8.83
CA HIS A 335 -3.92 12.40 -10.12
C HIS A 335 -5.45 12.42 -10.28
N PRO A 336 -6.04 13.57 -10.62
CA PRO A 336 -7.44 13.64 -11.02
C PRO A 336 -7.73 12.75 -12.24
N MET A 337 -8.83 12.01 -12.21
CA MET A 337 -9.16 11.10 -13.32
C MET A 337 -9.68 11.84 -14.56
N GLY A 338 -10.30 12.99 -14.38
CA GLY A 338 -10.85 13.83 -15.45
C GLY A 338 -9.92 14.93 -15.98
N ASP A 339 -8.72 15.10 -15.42
CA ASP A 339 -7.79 16.14 -15.86
C ASP A 339 -6.81 15.58 -16.92
N ASP A 340 -6.72 16.28 -18.05
CA ASP A 340 -5.78 15.93 -19.13
C ASP A 340 -4.37 16.50 -18.89
N ARG A 341 -4.23 17.44 -17.93
CA ARG A 341 -2.96 18.07 -17.56
C ARG A 341 -2.28 17.27 -16.45
N VAL A 342 -1.87 16.03 -16.75
CA VAL A 342 -1.19 15.18 -15.79
C VAL A 342 0.31 15.22 -16.01
N GLU A 343 1.05 15.67 -15.00
CA GLU A 343 2.50 15.53 -14.95
C GLU A 343 2.84 14.12 -14.47
N LEU A 344 3.33 13.27 -15.38
CA LEU A 344 3.54 11.84 -15.13
C LEU A 344 4.57 11.52 -14.03
N ASP A 345 5.41 12.47 -13.63
CA ASP A 345 6.35 12.36 -12.51
C ASP A 345 5.84 12.96 -11.19
N SER A 346 4.60 13.46 -11.20
CA SER A 346 3.89 13.97 -10.02
C SER A 346 3.02 12.89 -9.41
N VAL A 347 2.64 13.05 -8.15
CA VAL A 347 1.60 12.26 -7.49
C VAL A 347 0.26 13.00 -7.40
N GLY A 348 0.18 14.15 -8.07
CA GLY A 348 -1.01 15.00 -8.08
C GLY A 348 -1.14 15.92 -6.84
N PRO A 349 -2.26 16.65 -6.76
CA PRO A 349 -2.60 17.46 -5.61
C PRO A 349 -3.06 16.63 -4.42
N SER A 350 -3.10 17.26 -3.23
CA SER A 350 -3.66 16.64 -2.04
C SER A 350 -5.16 16.29 -2.21
N ALA A 351 -5.58 15.22 -1.54
CA ALA A 351 -6.98 14.79 -1.50
C ALA A 351 -7.90 15.89 -0.90
N PRO A 352 -9.19 15.93 -1.24
CA PRO A 352 -10.15 16.81 -0.55
C PRO A 352 -10.06 16.73 0.98
N ASN A 353 -10.42 17.80 1.68
CA ASN A 353 -10.36 17.89 3.15
C ASN A 353 -8.94 17.68 3.74
N THR A 354 -7.89 17.78 2.92
CA THR A 354 -6.50 17.55 3.32
C THR A 354 -5.72 18.84 3.25
N GLU A 355 -5.02 19.13 4.34
CA GLU A 355 -4.07 20.24 4.43
C GLU A 355 -2.66 19.67 4.47
N CYS A 356 -1.74 20.36 3.80
CA CYS A 356 -0.32 20.00 3.76
C CYS A 356 0.57 21.19 4.12
N ARG A 357 1.77 20.87 4.60
CA ARG A 357 2.90 21.80 4.72
C ARG A 357 4.14 21.10 4.17
N LEU A 358 5.02 21.87 3.56
CA LEU A 358 6.38 21.42 3.28
C LEU A 358 7.31 22.12 4.25
N VAL A 359 7.99 21.32 5.07
CA VAL A 359 8.78 21.80 6.20
C VAL A 359 10.24 21.40 6.01
N ASP A 360 11.14 22.35 6.15
CA ASP A 360 12.57 22.06 6.23
C ASP A 360 12.86 21.28 7.51
N SER A 361 13.41 20.08 7.39
CA SER A 361 13.63 19.18 8.53
C SER A 361 14.72 19.65 9.49
N ASP A 362 15.61 20.55 9.07
CA ASP A 362 16.71 21.06 9.90
C ASP A 362 16.27 22.31 10.69
N THR A 363 15.48 23.19 10.06
CA THR A 363 15.03 24.45 10.69
C THR A 363 13.63 24.37 11.30
N GLY A 364 12.78 23.46 10.84
CA GLY A 364 11.38 23.36 11.22
C GLY A 364 10.49 24.45 10.60
N GLU A 365 11.00 25.23 9.65
CA GLU A 365 10.28 26.29 8.95
C GLU A 365 9.66 25.78 7.63
N ASP A 366 8.58 26.45 7.19
CA ASP A 366 7.96 26.14 5.92
C ASP A 366 8.83 26.61 4.74
N VAL A 367 8.97 25.76 3.72
CA VAL A 367 9.73 26.10 2.51
C VAL A 367 8.85 26.77 1.44
N PRO A 368 9.43 27.58 0.53
CA PRO A 368 8.74 28.13 -0.63
C PRO A 368 8.25 27.07 -1.63
N TYR A 369 7.33 27.46 -2.52
CA TYR A 369 6.99 26.64 -3.70
C TYR A 369 8.24 26.39 -4.55
N GLY A 370 8.37 25.18 -5.07
CA GLY A 370 9.53 24.74 -5.88
C GLY A 370 10.73 24.28 -5.05
N GLU A 371 10.72 24.46 -3.74
CA GLU A 371 11.78 23.96 -2.85
C GLU A 371 11.40 22.65 -2.18
N ARG A 372 12.42 21.91 -1.71
CA ARG A 372 12.26 20.61 -1.06
C ARG A 372 11.92 20.77 0.41
N GLY A 373 10.89 20.06 0.89
CA GLY A 373 10.55 20.00 2.30
C GLY A 373 9.92 18.67 2.66
N GLU A 374 9.97 18.31 3.94
CA GLU A 374 9.22 17.18 4.47
C GLU A 374 7.72 17.45 4.38
N VAL A 375 6.97 16.51 3.84
CA VAL A 375 5.51 16.61 3.75
C VAL A 375 4.89 16.37 5.11
N TRP A 376 4.20 17.37 5.63
CA TRP A 376 3.36 17.23 6.82
C TRP A 376 1.89 17.30 6.39
N ILE A 377 1.09 16.36 6.90
CA ILE A 377 -0.30 16.18 6.48
C ILE A 377 -1.23 16.32 7.67
N ARG A 378 -2.35 17.02 7.47
CA ARG A 378 -3.46 17.07 8.40
C ARG A 378 -4.77 16.84 7.64
N GLY A 379 -5.60 15.94 8.13
CA GLY A 379 -6.87 15.60 7.50
C GLY A 379 -7.60 14.47 8.20
N PRO A 380 -8.87 14.25 7.84
CA PRO A 380 -9.72 13.26 8.51
C PRO A 380 -9.27 11.80 8.28
N GLN A 381 -8.47 11.56 7.25
CA GLN A 381 -7.89 10.25 6.92
C GLN A 381 -6.63 9.92 7.72
N VAL A 382 -6.06 10.85 8.47
CA VAL A 382 -4.84 10.63 9.25
C VAL A 382 -5.16 9.73 10.46
N MET A 383 -4.32 8.75 10.72
CA MET A 383 -4.45 7.76 11.79
C MET A 383 -4.66 8.39 13.18
N LYS A 384 -5.22 7.63 14.09
CA LYS A 384 -5.31 8.02 15.51
C LYS A 384 -3.94 8.01 16.21
N GLY A 385 -3.00 7.18 15.74
CA GLY A 385 -1.66 7.00 16.28
C GLY A 385 -1.19 5.56 16.12
N TYR A 386 -0.07 5.21 16.79
CA TYR A 386 0.44 3.84 16.83
C TYR A 386 -0.05 3.12 18.08
N PHE A 387 -0.55 1.90 17.89
CA PHE A 387 -1.13 1.07 18.96
C PHE A 387 -0.08 0.78 20.05
N ASN A 388 -0.43 1.07 21.29
CA ASN A 388 0.44 0.91 22.49
C ASN A 388 1.84 1.56 22.36
N LYS A 389 2.00 2.58 21.46
CA LYS A 389 3.27 3.27 21.23
C LYS A 389 3.10 4.80 21.28
N PRO A 390 2.76 5.37 22.46
CA PRO A 390 2.52 6.82 22.59
C PRO A 390 3.74 7.67 22.23
N GLU A 391 4.95 7.21 22.54
CA GLU A 391 6.19 7.91 22.21
C GLU A 391 6.42 7.97 20.69
N ALA A 392 6.17 6.84 19.98
CA ALA A 392 6.28 6.80 18.53
C ALA A 392 5.21 7.68 17.86
N THR A 393 4.02 7.76 18.45
CA THR A 393 2.96 8.66 17.99
C THR A 393 3.39 10.12 18.17
N ALA A 394 3.86 10.50 19.34
CA ALA A 394 4.33 11.86 19.64
C ALA A 394 5.52 12.28 18.78
N ALA A 395 6.37 11.34 18.34
CA ALA A 395 7.50 11.62 17.44
C ALA A 395 7.05 12.02 16.03
N CYS A 396 5.91 11.50 15.54
CA CYS A 396 5.41 11.78 14.19
C CYS A 396 4.16 12.65 14.13
N MET A 397 3.49 12.92 15.26
CA MET A 397 2.33 13.79 15.33
C MET A 397 2.65 15.03 16.14
N THR A 398 2.36 16.21 15.60
CA THR A 398 2.47 17.46 16.35
C THR A 398 1.25 17.69 17.24
N PRO A 399 1.35 18.51 18.31
CA PRO A 399 0.20 18.81 19.17
C PRO A 399 -0.99 19.49 18.45
N ASP A 400 -0.73 20.18 17.35
CA ASP A 400 -1.73 20.84 16.50
C ASP A 400 -2.21 19.94 15.31
N GLY A 401 -1.89 18.63 15.38
CA GLY A 401 -2.48 17.59 14.53
C GLY A 401 -1.79 17.35 13.19
N TRP A 402 -0.57 17.84 12.97
CA TRP A 402 0.21 17.51 11.78
C TRP A 402 0.89 16.16 11.91
N PHE A 403 0.70 15.32 10.92
CA PHE A 403 1.44 14.08 10.75
C PHE A 403 2.68 14.32 9.90
N LYS A 404 3.85 14.04 10.45
CA LYS A 404 5.16 14.11 9.79
C LYS A 404 5.38 12.81 9.03
N THR A 405 5.37 12.87 7.70
CA THR A 405 5.42 11.66 6.87
C THR A 405 6.80 11.02 6.80
N GLY A 406 7.85 11.80 7.01
CA GLY A 406 9.23 11.42 6.74
C GLY A 406 9.57 11.35 5.25
N ASP A 407 8.66 11.77 4.37
CA ASP A 407 8.86 11.82 2.93
C ASP A 407 9.08 13.28 2.49
N VAL A 408 10.04 13.51 1.59
CA VAL A 408 10.38 14.82 1.03
C VAL A 408 9.69 15.00 -0.31
N ALA A 409 9.08 16.15 -0.50
CA ALA A 409 8.47 16.53 -1.77
C ALA A 409 8.88 17.94 -2.20
N VAL A 410 8.56 18.25 -3.46
CA VAL A 410 8.46 19.59 -4.02
C VAL A 410 7.00 19.79 -4.40
N VAL A 411 6.48 20.99 -4.17
CA VAL A 411 5.13 21.38 -4.60
C VAL A 411 5.24 22.63 -5.47
N ASP A 412 4.48 22.66 -6.57
CA ASP A 412 4.40 23.82 -7.44
C ASP A 412 3.31 24.82 -6.97
N GLU A 413 3.20 25.96 -7.67
CA GLU A 413 2.21 26.99 -7.39
C GLU A 413 0.75 26.56 -7.62
N HIS A 414 0.54 25.43 -8.33
CA HIS A 414 -0.77 24.84 -8.62
C HIS A 414 -1.15 23.74 -7.62
N GLY A 415 -0.27 23.45 -6.66
CA GLY A 415 -0.49 22.41 -5.64
C GLY A 415 -0.20 20.98 -6.11
N TRP A 416 0.60 20.79 -7.16
CA TRP A 416 1.04 19.46 -7.62
C TRP A 416 2.33 19.06 -6.91
N TYR A 417 2.31 17.85 -6.35
CA TYR A 417 3.41 17.31 -5.56
C TYR A 417 4.23 16.30 -6.36
N LYS A 418 5.56 16.43 -6.23
CA LYS A 418 6.53 15.44 -6.68
C LYS A 418 7.25 14.89 -5.47
N ILE A 419 7.03 13.61 -5.15
CA ILE A 419 7.75 12.94 -4.06
C ILE A 419 9.18 12.71 -4.52
N VAL A 420 10.13 13.25 -3.77
CA VAL A 420 11.55 13.20 -4.10
C VAL A 420 12.19 11.94 -3.53
N ASP A 421 12.09 11.75 -2.22
CA ASP A 421 12.55 10.56 -1.49
C ASP A 421 12.15 10.64 0.00
N ARG A 422 12.67 9.73 0.81
CA ARG A 422 12.55 9.80 2.26
C ARG A 422 13.67 10.61 2.88
N VAL A 423 13.36 11.40 3.92
CA VAL A 423 14.35 12.18 4.69
C VAL A 423 15.57 11.32 5.08
N LYS A 424 15.34 10.08 5.52
CA LYS A 424 16.38 9.14 5.97
C LYS A 424 17.10 8.38 4.84
N GLU A 425 16.55 8.39 3.63
CA GLU A 425 17.13 7.70 2.47
C GLU A 425 17.92 8.64 1.57
N LEU A 426 17.79 9.96 1.76
CA LEU A 426 18.56 10.96 1.02
C LEU A 426 20.07 10.80 1.28
N ILE A 427 20.82 10.74 0.21
CA ILE A 427 22.30 10.62 0.22
C ILE A 427 22.88 12.01 0.47
N LYS A 428 23.72 12.17 1.47
CA LYS A 428 24.33 13.46 1.85
C LYS A 428 25.71 13.61 1.20
N TYR A 429 25.72 14.03 -0.06
CA TYR A 429 26.93 14.27 -0.84
C TYR A 429 27.44 15.71 -0.62
N LYS A 430 28.57 15.89 0.10
CA LYS A 430 29.18 17.23 0.37
C LYS A 430 28.15 18.27 0.84
N GLY A 431 27.23 17.86 1.71
CA GLY A 431 26.16 18.73 2.22
C GLY A 431 24.96 18.90 1.28
N LEU A 432 25.02 18.38 0.05
CA LEU A 432 23.90 18.38 -0.89
C LEU A 432 23.11 17.07 -0.77
N GLN A 433 21.78 17.15 -0.91
CA GLN A 433 20.90 15.99 -0.86
C GLN A 433 20.71 15.39 -2.24
N VAL A 434 20.98 14.08 -2.37
CA VAL A 434 20.75 13.30 -3.59
C VAL A 434 19.67 12.26 -3.31
N ALA A 435 18.61 12.27 -4.10
CA ALA A 435 17.50 11.32 -3.97
C ALA A 435 17.82 10.01 -4.70
N PRO A 436 17.89 8.86 -4.02
CA PRO A 436 18.01 7.55 -4.65
C PRO A 436 16.94 7.29 -5.71
N ALA A 437 15.69 7.64 -5.45
CA ALA A 437 14.56 7.42 -6.36
C ALA A 437 14.73 8.14 -7.71
N GLU A 438 15.31 9.34 -7.75
CA GLU A 438 15.63 10.06 -8.98
C GLU A 438 16.64 9.27 -9.83
N LEU A 439 17.68 8.75 -9.19
CA LEU A 439 18.72 7.97 -9.89
C LEU A 439 18.18 6.61 -10.37
N GLU A 440 17.32 5.97 -9.57
CA GLU A 440 16.65 4.72 -9.94
C GLU A 440 15.73 4.91 -11.15
N ALA A 441 15.00 6.03 -11.22
CA ALA A 441 14.17 6.35 -12.37
C ALA A 441 15.00 6.48 -13.66
N HIS A 442 16.14 7.17 -13.61
CA HIS A 442 17.05 7.24 -14.76
C HIS A 442 17.61 5.87 -15.14
N LEU A 443 18.06 5.07 -14.17
CA LEU A 443 18.58 3.72 -14.43
C LEU A 443 17.52 2.83 -15.09
N LEU A 444 16.28 2.84 -14.62
CA LEU A 444 15.18 2.08 -15.20
C LEU A 444 14.76 2.56 -16.60
N GLY A 445 15.08 3.80 -16.96
CA GLY A 445 14.96 4.33 -18.32
C GLY A 445 15.92 3.68 -19.31
N ASN A 446 17.03 3.11 -18.86
CA ASN A 446 18.02 2.45 -19.72
C ASN A 446 17.49 1.08 -20.22
N PRO A 447 17.43 0.82 -21.55
CA PRO A 447 16.95 -0.45 -22.09
C PRO A 447 17.75 -1.68 -21.64
N ALA A 448 19.03 -1.51 -21.32
CA ALA A 448 19.92 -2.59 -20.87
C ALA A 448 19.69 -2.99 -19.40
N ILE A 449 18.94 -2.21 -18.64
CA ILE A 449 18.69 -2.43 -17.21
C ILE A 449 17.31 -3.01 -17.00
N ALA A 450 17.22 -4.11 -16.28
CA ALA A 450 15.97 -4.75 -15.91
C ALA A 450 15.40 -4.21 -14.60
N ASP A 451 16.27 -3.95 -13.60
CA ASP A 451 15.90 -3.41 -12.29
C ASP A 451 17.09 -2.68 -11.66
N ALA A 452 16.81 -1.73 -10.75
CA ALA A 452 17.87 -0.98 -10.07
C ALA A 452 17.44 -0.50 -8.68
N ALA A 453 18.43 -0.36 -7.79
CA ALA A 453 18.27 0.31 -6.50
C ALA A 453 19.52 1.14 -6.20
N VAL A 454 19.36 2.29 -5.55
CA VAL A 454 20.48 3.16 -5.16
C VAL A 454 20.48 3.33 -3.64
N ILE A 455 21.69 3.23 -3.05
CA ILE A 455 21.89 3.44 -1.61
C ILE A 455 23.00 4.44 -1.34
N PRO A 456 22.99 5.11 -0.16
CA PRO A 456 24.16 5.82 0.33
C PRO A 456 25.28 4.84 0.70
N VAL A 457 26.51 5.17 0.32
CA VAL A 457 27.69 4.49 0.85
C VAL A 457 28.67 5.53 1.39
N PRO A 458 29.30 5.28 2.57
CA PRO A 458 30.26 6.22 3.14
C PRO A 458 31.43 6.49 2.21
N ASP A 459 31.89 7.75 2.18
CA ASP A 459 33.02 8.24 1.43
C ASP A 459 33.78 9.28 2.27
N ASP A 460 35.11 9.15 2.33
CA ASP A 460 35.95 9.97 3.24
C ASP A 460 35.96 11.45 2.86
N GLU A 461 35.78 11.78 1.58
CA GLU A 461 35.82 13.16 1.08
C GLU A 461 34.39 13.76 0.99
N ALA A 462 33.43 12.96 0.56
CA ALA A 462 32.08 13.43 0.25
C ALA A 462 31.06 13.21 1.37
N GLY A 463 31.45 12.48 2.43
CA GLY A 463 30.54 11.99 3.47
C GLY A 463 29.80 10.75 2.98
N GLU A 464 28.95 10.90 1.96
CA GLU A 464 28.25 9.79 1.30
C GLU A 464 28.30 9.96 -0.23
N VAL A 465 28.31 8.82 -0.94
CA VAL A 465 28.19 8.78 -2.41
C VAL A 465 27.12 7.79 -2.84
N PRO A 466 26.43 8.04 -3.98
CA PRO A 466 25.45 7.11 -4.53
C PRO A 466 26.11 5.84 -5.09
N LYS A 467 25.68 4.66 -4.61
CA LYS A 467 25.99 3.34 -5.16
C LYS A 467 24.74 2.71 -5.75
N ALA A 468 24.81 2.30 -7.02
CA ALA A 468 23.73 1.59 -7.70
C ALA A 468 23.94 0.08 -7.65
N PHE A 469 22.88 -0.65 -7.29
CA PHE A 469 22.72 -2.08 -7.54
C PHE A 469 21.89 -2.25 -8.80
N VAL A 470 22.39 -3.01 -9.77
CA VAL A 470 21.81 -3.10 -11.11
C VAL A 470 21.57 -4.55 -11.50
N VAL A 471 20.35 -4.84 -11.95
CA VAL A 471 20.01 -6.08 -12.65
C VAL A 471 20.09 -5.80 -14.14
N ALA A 472 21.07 -6.35 -14.81
CA ALA A 472 21.27 -6.16 -16.25
C ALA A 472 20.33 -7.10 -17.05
N ARG A 473 19.73 -6.57 -18.10
CA ARG A 473 18.91 -7.32 -19.07
C ARG A 473 19.79 -7.87 -20.19
N VAL A 474 20.76 -7.08 -20.60
CA VAL A 474 21.79 -7.42 -21.58
C VAL A 474 23.15 -6.98 -21.04
N PRO A 475 24.27 -7.52 -21.53
CA PRO A 475 25.60 -7.11 -21.08
C PRO A 475 25.79 -5.59 -21.16
N ILE A 476 26.20 -4.99 -20.06
CA ILE A 476 26.53 -3.57 -19.91
C ILE A 476 27.62 -3.44 -18.83
N SER A 477 28.58 -2.54 -19.01
CA SER A 477 29.63 -2.31 -18.01
C SER A 477 29.19 -1.30 -16.93
N ALA A 478 29.90 -1.30 -15.81
CA ALA A 478 29.67 -0.35 -14.73
C ALA A 478 29.92 1.09 -15.19
N GLU A 479 30.93 1.30 -16.03
CA GLU A 479 31.28 2.59 -16.61
C GLU A 479 30.15 3.12 -17.51
N GLU A 480 29.56 2.27 -18.36
CA GLU A 480 28.43 2.64 -19.21
C GLU A 480 27.20 3.01 -18.38
N VAL A 481 26.92 2.27 -17.29
CA VAL A 481 25.82 2.60 -16.36
C VAL A 481 26.06 3.96 -15.69
N MET A 482 27.26 4.19 -15.16
CA MET A 482 27.64 5.46 -14.53
C MET A 482 27.58 6.62 -15.52
N GLN A 483 28.08 6.44 -16.74
CA GLN A 483 28.04 7.48 -17.77
C GLN A 483 26.61 7.80 -18.20
N TYR A 484 25.77 6.77 -18.37
CA TYR A 484 24.36 6.96 -18.72
C TYR A 484 23.62 7.85 -17.72
N VAL A 485 23.85 7.66 -16.40
CA VAL A 485 23.29 8.52 -15.36
C VAL A 485 23.96 9.90 -15.38
N ALA A 486 25.28 9.95 -15.54
CA ALA A 486 26.04 11.20 -15.50
C ALA A 486 25.61 12.21 -16.58
N ASP A 487 25.15 11.72 -17.75
CA ASP A 487 24.67 12.55 -18.85
C ASP A 487 23.27 13.17 -18.60
N ARG A 488 22.57 12.72 -17.52
CA ARG A 488 21.18 13.08 -17.22
C ARG A 488 20.99 13.81 -15.91
N VAL A 489 22.03 13.91 -15.09
CA VAL A 489 21.94 14.51 -13.76
C VAL A 489 23.05 15.52 -13.52
N SER A 490 22.85 16.42 -12.56
CA SER A 490 23.87 17.34 -12.08
C SER A 490 25.10 16.60 -11.55
N PRO A 491 26.32 17.15 -11.64
CA PRO A 491 27.57 16.48 -11.27
C PRO A 491 27.60 15.88 -9.86
N TYR A 492 26.92 16.51 -8.89
CA TYR A 492 26.86 16.02 -7.52
C TYR A 492 25.96 14.80 -7.34
N LYS A 493 24.99 14.58 -8.24
CA LYS A 493 24.05 13.45 -8.21
C LYS A 493 24.57 12.17 -8.88
N LYS A 494 25.70 12.21 -9.56
CA LYS A 494 26.22 11.06 -10.33
C LYS A 494 26.35 9.82 -9.46
N VAL A 495 25.96 8.67 -9.99
CA VAL A 495 26.32 7.36 -9.43
C VAL A 495 27.86 7.22 -9.44
N ARG A 496 28.42 6.80 -8.31
CA ARG A 496 29.89 6.67 -8.12
C ARG A 496 30.36 5.22 -8.08
N GLN A 497 29.45 4.32 -7.76
CA GLN A 497 29.73 2.89 -7.67
C GLN A 497 28.57 2.11 -8.28
N VAL A 498 28.90 1.00 -8.96
CA VAL A 498 27.90 0.08 -9.52
C VAL A 498 28.24 -1.33 -9.08
N GLU A 499 27.21 -2.08 -8.66
CA GLU A 499 27.31 -3.51 -8.37
C GLU A 499 26.19 -4.23 -9.12
N PHE A 500 26.56 -5.24 -9.92
CA PHE A 500 25.59 -6.08 -10.60
C PHE A 500 25.10 -7.16 -9.66
N VAL A 501 23.77 -7.36 -9.66
CA VAL A 501 23.08 -8.34 -8.82
C VAL A 501 22.02 -9.08 -9.64
N ASP A 502 21.62 -10.27 -9.18
CA ASP A 502 20.57 -11.05 -9.85
C ASP A 502 19.18 -10.49 -9.58
N THR A 503 18.95 -9.91 -8.40
CA THR A 503 17.65 -9.38 -7.98
C THR A 503 17.79 -8.17 -7.04
N ILE A 504 16.82 -7.25 -7.10
CA ILE A 504 16.64 -6.18 -6.12
C ILE A 504 15.61 -6.64 -5.08
N PRO A 505 15.94 -6.62 -3.76
CA PRO A 505 15.00 -7.02 -2.73
C PRO A 505 13.85 -6.01 -2.64
N LYS A 506 12.61 -6.52 -2.75
CA LYS A 506 11.38 -5.72 -2.69
C LYS A 506 10.36 -6.33 -1.73
N SER A 507 9.54 -5.48 -1.14
CA SER A 507 8.35 -5.91 -0.41
C SER A 507 7.29 -6.44 -1.38
N PRO A 508 6.26 -7.17 -0.89
CA PRO A 508 5.12 -7.59 -1.70
C PRO A 508 4.34 -6.42 -2.33
N SER A 509 4.42 -5.23 -1.74
CA SER A 509 3.88 -4.00 -2.32
C SER A 509 4.82 -3.34 -3.34
N GLY A 510 5.91 -4.02 -3.76
CA GLY A 510 6.86 -3.53 -4.76
C GLY A 510 7.86 -2.49 -4.28
N LYS A 511 7.87 -2.16 -2.98
CA LYS A 511 8.80 -1.18 -2.39
C LYS A 511 10.19 -1.78 -2.22
N ILE A 512 11.23 -1.06 -2.67
CA ILE A 512 12.64 -1.47 -2.50
C ILE A 512 12.98 -1.55 -1.00
N LEU A 513 13.55 -2.68 -0.58
CA LEU A 513 14.02 -2.92 0.79
C LEU A 513 15.48 -2.46 0.92
N ARG A 514 15.73 -1.13 0.81
CA ARG A 514 17.08 -0.53 0.80
C ARG A 514 17.90 -0.93 2.03
N ARG A 515 17.26 -1.11 3.18
CA ARG A 515 17.94 -1.54 4.40
C ARG A 515 18.75 -2.84 4.19
N LEU A 516 18.19 -3.82 3.48
CA LEU A 516 18.90 -5.08 3.20
C LEU A 516 20.14 -4.87 2.34
N LEU A 517 20.10 -3.93 1.39
CA LEU A 517 21.25 -3.56 0.57
C LEU A 517 22.31 -2.80 1.38
N VAL A 518 21.90 -1.89 2.24
CA VAL A 518 22.78 -1.15 3.15
C VAL A 518 23.47 -2.09 4.14
N ASP A 519 22.72 -3.03 4.74
CA ASP A 519 23.28 -4.02 5.69
C ASP A 519 24.28 -4.95 4.98
N ARG A 520 23.97 -5.41 3.76
CA ARG A 520 24.91 -6.17 2.90
C ARG A 520 26.19 -5.40 2.62
N GLU A 521 26.09 -4.12 2.28
CA GLU A 521 27.22 -3.26 2.00
C GLU A 521 28.09 -3.04 3.24
N ARG A 522 27.49 -2.83 4.41
CA ARG A 522 28.19 -2.71 5.69
C ARG A 522 28.98 -3.97 6.03
N GLN A 523 28.37 -5.16 5.87
CA GLN A 523 29.03 -6.43 6.10
C GLN A 523 30.23 -6.64 5.15
N LYS A 524 30.06 -6.28 3.86
CA LYS A 524 31.11 -6.38 2.84
C LYS A 524 32.30 -5.49 3.18
N ARG A 525 32.05 -4.26 3.63
CA ARG A 525 33.10 -3.31 4.05
C ARG A 525 33.79 -3.76 5.33
N ALA A 526 33.04 -4.27 6.30
CA ALA A 526 33.63 -4.81 7.54
C ALA A 526 34.56 -6.01 7.27
N ALA A 527 34.21 -6.87 6.29
CA ALA A 527 35.04 -8.00 5.89
C ALA A 527 36.28 -7.60 5.07
N SER A 528 36.29 -6.41 4.45
CA SER A 528 37.40 -5.90 3.63
C SER A 528 38.32 -4.93 4.37
N SER A 529 37.99 -4.54 5.60
CA SER A 529 38.85 -3.71 6.45
C SER A 529 39.97 -4.60 7.04
N PRO A 530 41.28 -4.35 6.80
CA PRO A 530 42.33 -5.10 7.44
C PRO A 530 42.31 -4.81 8.95
N SER A 531 42.38 -5.89 9.75
CA SER A 531 42.57 -5.87 11.21
C SER A 531 43.90 -5.23 11.62
#